data_e3fcc93376376cd401f08174370c253e
#
_entry.id   e3fcc93376376cd401f08174370c253e
#
_cell.length_a   1.000
_cell.length_b   1.000
_cell.length_c   1.000
_cell.angle_alpha   90.00
_cell.angle_beta   90.00
_cell.angle_gamma   90.00
#
_symmetry.space_group_name_H-M   'P 1'
#
loop_
_entity.id
_entity.type
_entity.pdbx_description
1 polymer ?
#
loop_
_entity_poly.entity_id
_entity_poly.type
_entity_poly.pdbx_seq_one_letter_code
_entity_poly.pdbx_strand_id
1 'polypeptide(L)'
;NLNTKIIETAKEYGVSNIYGGDFWRMIILNSYNSGITSAELDIKNGSEIIPKQWLTRPSYFCKEGNVMYLTKGGVVDDVLEKELSSKNATVIYSDNTGKLWIGPVVWERPQWCN
;
A
#
# COMPACT_ATOMS: atom_id res chain seq x y z
N ASN A 1 -6.71 -8.52 14.83
CA ASN A 1 -5.80 -9.00 13.80
C ASN A 1 -5.49 -7.91 12.78
N LEU A 2 -4.63 -8.19 11.83
CA LEU A 2 -4.17 -7.19 10.86
C LEU A 2 -5.34 -6.63 10.02
N ASN A 3 -6.24 -7.46 9.55
CA ASN A 3 -7.38 -7.01 8.74
C ASN A 3 -8.29 -6.05 9.52
N THR A 4 -8.59 -6.36 10.76
CA THR A 4 -9.36 -5.48 11.64
C THR A 4 -8.65 -4.16 11.84
N LYS A 5 -7.34 -4.20 12.05
CA LYS A 5 -6.52 -3.00 12.24
C LYS A 5 -6.48 -2.11 11.00
N ILE A 6 -6.46 -2.70 9.81
CA ILE A 6 -6.53 -1.96 8.55
C ILE A 6 -7.83 -1.15 8.49
N ILE A 7 -8.96 -1.79 8.80
CA ILE A 7 -10.27 -1.13 8.77
C ILE A 7 -10.35 -0.01 9.81
N GLU A 8 -9.89 -0.27 11.03
CA GLU A 8 -9.85 0.74 12.09
C GLU A 8 -8.98 1.93 11.71
N THR A 9 -7.82 1.66 11.13
CA THR A 9 -6.87 2.70 10.71
C THR A 9 -7.43 3.57 9.60
N ALA A 10 -8.11 2.94 8.63
CA ALA A 10 -8.77 3.68 7.55
C ALA A 10 -9.75 4.70 8.11
N LYS A 11 -10.53 4.32 9.11
CA LYS A 11 -11.50 5.22 9.76
C LYS A 11 -10.80 6.30 10.57
N GLU A 12 -9.80 5.91 11.35
CA GLU A 12 -9.10 6.83 12.26
C GLU A 12 -8.36 7.93 11.50
N TYR A 13 -7.67 7.57 10.41
CA TYR A 13 -6.84 8.51 9.63
C TYR A 13 -7.56 9.07 8.41
N GLY A 14 -8.79 8.66 8.16
CA GLY A 14 -9.55 9.15 7.01
C GLY A 14 -8.96 8.73 5.68
N VAL A 15 -8.31 7.57 5.61
CA VAL A 15 -7.70 7.04 4.39
C VAL A 15 -8.43 5.79 3.95
N SER A 16 -8.60 5.62 2.63
CA SER A 16 -9.36 4.51 2.08
C SER A 16 -8.55 3.66 1.09
N ASN A 17 -7.24 3.89 1.01
CA ASN A 17 -6.39 3.22 0.03
C ASN A 17 -5.22 2.54 0.73
N ILE A 18 -4.97 1.28 0.35
CA ILE A 18 -3.85 0.51 0.87
C ILE A 18 -3.06 -0.11 -0.30
N TYR A 19 -1.75 -0.08 -0.20
CA TYR A 19 -0.83 -0.55 -1.24
C TYR A 19 0.21 -1.50 -0.66
N GLY A 20 0.69 -2.42 -1.48
CA GLY A 20 1.74 -3.34 -1.07
C GLY A 20 2.11 -4.30 -2.17
N GLY A 21 3.12 -5.13 -1.92
CA GLY A 21 3.60 -6.15 -2.86
C GLY A 21 2.91 -7.51 -2.71
N ASP A 22 1.99 -7.65 -1.78
CA ASP A 22 1.32 -8.93 -1.52
C ASP A 22 0.00 -9.02 -2.30
N PHE A 23 0.08 -9.63 -3.48
CA PHE A 23 -1.04 -9.80 -4.39
C PHE A 23 -2.27 -10.44 -3.75
N TRP A 24 -2.08 -11.53 -3.03
CA TRP A 24 -3.21 -12.27 -2.45
C TRP A 24 -3.91 -11.47 -1.36
N ARG A 25 -3.15 -10.79 -0.53
CA ARG A 25 -3.69 -9.96 0.54
C ARG A 25 -4.49 -8.79 -0.04
N MET A 26 -3.98 -8.17 -1.09
CA MET A 26 -4.65 -7.05 -1.74
C MET A 26 -5.98 -7.48 -2.35
N ILE A 27 -6.05 -8.64 -2.98
CA ILE A 27 -7.30 -9.18 -3.54
C ILE A 27 -8.32 -9.44 -2.43
N ILE A 28 -7.90 -10.05 -1.33
CA ILE A 28 -8.79 -10.35 -0.22
C ILE A 28 -9.41 -9.06 0.34
N LEU A 29 -8.62 -8.01 0.52
CA LEU A 29 -9.11 -6.73 1.00
C LEU A 29 -10.16 -6.12 0.07
N ASN A 30 -9.95 -6.23 -1.24
CA ASN A 30 -10.92 -5.73 -2.23
C ASN A 30 -12.26 -6.47 -2.14
N SER A 31 -12.26 -7.73 -1.74
CA SER A 31 -13.47 -8.54 -1.69
C SER A 31 -14.32 -8.34 -0.44
N TYR A 32 -13.81 -7.65 0.58
CA TYR A 32 -14.52 -7.50 1.85
C TYR A 32 -15.51 -6.34 1.91
N ASN A 33 -15.76 -5.66 0.81
CA ASN A 33 -16.73 -4.55 0.75
C ASN A 33 -16.57 -3.56 1.93
N SER A 34 -15.34 -3.27 2.29
CA SER A 34 -14.99 -2.45 3.44
C SER A 34 -14.94 -0.95 3.12
N GLY A 35 -15.11 -0.57 1.86
CA GLY A 35 -14.87 0.79 1.38
C GLY A 35 -13.39 1.11 1.22
N ILE A 36 -12.51 0.13 1.42
CA ILE A 36 -11.07 0.28 1.26
C ILE A 36 -10.67 -0.30 -0.09
N THR A 37 -9.98 0.50 -0.90
CA THR A 37 -9.40 0.01 -2.16
C THR A 37 -7.97 -0.43 -1.91
N SER A 38 -7.56 -1.50 -2.59
CA SER A 38 -6.18 -2.00 -2.49
C SER A 38 -5.57 -2.15 -3.87
N ALA A 39 -4.26 -1.91 -3.95
CA ALA A 39 -3.53 -1.98 -5.19
C ALA A 39 -2.12 -2.50 -4.95
N GLU A 40 -1.62 -3.26 -5.91
CA GLU A 40 -0.32 -3.89 -5.79
C GLU A 40 0.78 -3.01 -6.35
N LEU A 41 1.89 -2.99 -5.66
CA LEU A 41 3.12 -2.32 -6.09
C LEU A 41 4.13 -3.36 -6.57
N ASP A 42 5.03 -2.93 -7.43
CA ASP A 42 6.13 -3.73 -7.93
C ASP A 42 7.41 -2.89 -7.89
N ILE A 43 8.52 -3.46 -8.31
CA ILE A 43 9.78 -2.74 -8.40
C ILE A 43 10.30 -2.77 -9.83
N LYS A 44 10.98 -1.70 -10.21
CA LYS A 44 11.64 -1.54 -11.50
C LYS A 44 13.13 -1.36 -11.25
N ASN A 45 13.95 -2.10 -11.98
CA ASN A 45 15.42 -2.03 -11.88
C ASN A 45 15.92 -2.26 -10.44
N GLY A 46 15.19 -3.05 -9.66
CA GLY A 46 15.58 -3.44 -8.31
C GLY A 46 15.44 -2.38 -7.23
N SER A 47 15.04 -1.15 -7.55
CA SER A 47 15.04 -0.07 -6.55
C SER A 47 13.91 0.94 -6.66
N GLU A 48 13.20 1.00 -7.76
CA GLU A 48 12.14 1.97 -7.95
C GLU A 48 10.78 1.32 -7.72
N ILE A 49 9.97 1.89 -6.83
CA ILE A 49 8.59 1.43 -6.60
C ILE A 49 7.72 1.95 -7.73
N ILE A 50 6.99 1.04 -8.36
CA ILE A 50 6.08 1.35 -9.46
C ILE A 50 4.72 0.69 -9.24
N PRO A 51 3.66 1.24 -9.86
CA PRO A 51 2.36 0.56 -9.89
C PRO A 51 2.42 -0.77 -10.62
N LYS A 52 1.74 -1.77 -10.07
CA LYS A 52 1.48 -3.02 -10.78
C LYS A 52 0.02 -3.00 -11.21
N GLN A 53 -0.23 -2.80 -12.49
CA GLN A 53 -1.58 -2.57 -13.00
C GLN A 53 -2.41 -3.84 -13.14
N TRP A 54 -1.79 -4.98 -12.96
CA TRP A 54 -2.43 -6.26 -13.15
C TRP A 54 -3.56 -6.45 -12.12
N LEU A 55 -4.77 -6.70 -12.59
CA LEU A 55 -5.98 -6.89 -11.77
C LEU A 55 -6.35 -5.68 -10.89
N THR A 56 -5.81 -4.49 -11.18
CA THR A 56 -6.09 -3.29 -10.40
C THR A 56 -6.49 -2.14 -11.34
N ARG A 57 -7.44 -1.31 -10.89
CA ARG A 57 -7.82 -0.12 -11.67
C ARG A 57 -6.68 0.89 -11.69
N PRO A 58 -6.30 1.42 -12.86
CA PRO A 58 -5.22 2.40 -12.95
C PRO A 58 -5.43 3.64 -12.08
N SER A 59 -6.69 4.06 -11.88
CA SER A 59 -7.01 5.23 -11.06
C SER A 59 -6.61 5.07 -9.60
N TYR A 60 -6.43 3.86 -9.10
CA TYR A 60 -6.00 3.64 -7.72
C TYR A 60 -4.60 4.20 -7.45
N PHE A 61 -3.79 4.39 -8.50
CA PHE A 61 -2.43 4.93 -8.35
C PHE A 61 -2.36 6.46 -8.52
N CYS A 62 -3.52 7.13 -8.63
CA CYS A 62 -3.58 8.58 -8.82
C CYS A 62 -3.84 9.33 -7.51
N LYS A 63 -3.56 8.72 -6.38
CA LYS A 63 -3.77 9.32 -5.07
C LYS A 63 -2.67 10.31 -4.72
N GLU A 64 -3.02 11.25 -3.84
CA GLU A 64 -2.11 12.22 -3.26
C GLU A 64 -2.26 12.19 -1.74
N GLY A 65 -1.30 12.76 -1.03
CA GLY A 65 -1.32 12.77 0.43
C GLY A 65 -0.93 11.43 1.02
N ASN A 66 -1.42 11.15 2.22
CA ASN A 66 -1.08 9.94 2.94
C ASN A 66 -2.02 8.79 2.57
N VAL A 67 -1.43 7.62 2.48
CA VAL A 67 -2.14 6.36 2.21
C VAL A 67 -1.61 5.29 3.16
N MET A 68 -2.29 4.13 3.17
CA MET A 68 -1.81 2.98 3.93
C MET A 68 -0.93 2.09 3.06
N TYR A 69 0.02 1.43 3.71
CA TYR A 69 0.85 0.40 3.07
C TYR A 69 0.87 -0.84 3.94
N LEU A 70 0.94 -1.99 3.30
CA LEU A 70 1.10 -3.28 3.96
C LEU A 70 2.39 -3.91 3.49
N THR A 71 3.28 -4.25 4.42
CA THR A 71 4.52 -4.98 4.11
C THR A 71 4.59 -6.22 4.98
N LYS A 72 5.11 -7.31 4.43
CA LYS A 72 5.29 -8.54 5.20
C LYS A 72 6.59 -9.27 4.89
N GLY A 73 7.41 -8.71 4.04
CA GLY A 73 8.69 -9.31 3.62
C GLY A 73 8.67 -9.71 2.16
N GLY A 74 9.84 -9.94 1.63
CA GLY A 74 10.07 -10.24 0.23
C GLY A 74 10.76 -9.10 -0.49
N VAL A 75 11.09 -9.32 -1.77
CA VAL A 75 11.93 -8.40 -2.54
C VAL A 75 11.28 -7.03 -2.70
N VAL A 76 10.00 -7.01 -3.08
CA VAL A 76 9.27 -5.74 -3.24
C VAL A 76 9.13 -5.04 -1.90
N ASP A 77 8.73 -5.78 -0.87
CA ASP A 77 8.50 -5.19 0.45
C ASP A 77 9.78 -4.63 1.07
N ASP A 78 10.94 -5.25 0.83
CA ASP A 78 12.21 -4.74 1.32
C ASP A 78 12.52 -3.36 0.72
N VAL A 79 12.30 -3.17 -0.57
CA VAL A 79 12.48 -1.89 -1.24
C VAL A 79 11.43 -0.89 -0.74
N LEU A 80 10.18 -1.33 -0.62
CA LEU A 80 9.08 -0.49 -0.16
C LEU A 80 9.33 0.03 1.26
N GLU A 81 9.77 -0.83 2.18
CA GLU A 81 10.07 -0.41 3.55
C GLU A 81 11.21 0.61 3.60
N LYS A 82 12.21 0.46 2.75
CA LYS A 82 13.31 1.41 2.65
C LYS A 82 12.80 2.78 2.19
N GLU A 83 11.95 2.82 1.17
CA GLU A 83 11.34 4.04 0.68
C GLU A 83 10.44 4.69 1.74
N LEU A 84 9.61 3.89 2.41
CA LEU A 84 8.73 4.38 3.46
C LEU A 84 9.53 5.00 4.60
N SER A 85 10.59 4.34 5.03
CA SER A 85 11.46 4.86 6.10
C SER A 85 12.14 6.16 5.68
N SER A 86 12.60 6.27 4.44
CA SER A 86 13.27 7.48 3.93
C SER A 86 12.31 8.67 3.85
N LYS A 87 11.01 8.44 3.73
CA LYS A 87 9.98 9.48 3.63
C LYS A 87 9.25 9.70 4.96
N ASN A 88 9.80 9.19 6.05
CA ASN A 88 9.25 9.35 7.40
C ASN A 88 7.85 8.78 7.57
N ALA A 89 7.51 7.73 6.82
CA ALA A 89 6.27 7.00 7.05
C ALA A 89 6.28 6.34 8.43
N THR A 90 5.12 6.16 9.00
CA THR A 90 4.95 5.63 10.36
C THR A 90 4.39 4.23 10.33
N VAL A 91 5.02 3.30 11.05
CA VAL A 91 4.45 1.98 11.33
C VAL A 91 3.42 2.16 12.45
N ILE A 92 2.16 1.87 12.16
CA ILE A 92 1.07 2.01 13.12
C ILE A 92 0.61 0.69 13.71
N TYR A 93 1.01 -0.41 13.11
CA TYR A 93 0.71 -1.74 13.61
C TYR A 93 1.73 -2.74 13.06
N SER A 94 2.11 -3.72 13.85
CA SER A 94 3.00 -4.78 13.42
C SER A 94 2.70 -6.06 14.20
N ASP A 95 2.61 -7.17 13.49
CA ASP A 95 2.56 -8.50 14.09
C ASP A 95 3.34 -9.47 13.20
N ASN A 96 3.23 -10.78 13.47
CA ASN A 96 3.96 -11.78 12.69
C ASN A 96 3.41 -11.99 11.27
N THR A 97 2.29 -11.36 10.92
CA THR A 97 1.71 -11.43 9.58
C THR A 97 2.04 -10.23 8.71
N GLY A 98 2.53 -9.14 9.29
CA GLY A 98 2.94 -7.97 8.51
C GLY A 98 2.96 -6.68 9.32
N LYS A 99 3.32 -5.60 8.62
CA LYS A 99 3.35 -4.24 9.17
C LYS A 99 2.39 -3.36 8.38
N LEU A 100 1.66 -2.53 9.10
CA LEU A 100 0.78 -1.52 8.52
C LEU A 100 1.40 -0.15 8.71
N TRP A 101 1.51 0.60 7.63
CA TRP A 101 2.12 1.92 7.59
C TRP A 101 1.13 2.99 7.16
N ILE A 102 1.34 4.20 7.62
CA ILE A 102 0.77 5.43 7.06
C ILE A 102 1.91 6.28 6.54
N GLY A 103 1.79 6.78 5.33
CA GLY A 103 2.82 7.64 4.74
C GLY A 103 2.42 8.19 3.39
N PRO A 104 3.28 9.05 2.82
CA PRO A 104 3.00 9.66 1.52
C PRO A 104 3.10 8.63 0.40
N VAL A 105 2.57 9.00 -0.76
CA VAL A 105 2.73 8.22 -1.99
C VAL A 105 4.22 8.12 -2.32
N VAL A 106 4.71 6.90 -2.57
CA VAL A 106 6.14 6.66 -2.81
C VAL A 106 6.46 6.31 -4.27
N TRP A 107 5.48 6.19 -5.12
CA TRP A 107 5.69 5.97 -6.56
C TRP A 107 5.53 7.29 -7.31
N GLU A 108 6.16 7.40 -8.49
CA GLU A 108 5.99 8.54 -9.37
C GLU A 108 4.56 8.57 -9.91
N ARG A 109 3.93 9.73 -9.93
CA ARG A 109 2.56 9.89 -10.43
C ARG A 109 2.48 9.43 -11.87
N PRO A 110 1.64 8.43 -12.18
CA PRO A 110 1.51 7.94 -13.55
C PRO A 110 0.95 8.99 -14.51
N GLN A 111 1.37 8.91 -15.78
CA GLN A 111 0.91 9.83 -16.81
C GLN A 111 -0.60 9.74 -17.07
N TRP A 112 -1.20 8.58 -16.85
CA TRP A 112 -2.64 8.40 -17.05
C TRP A 112 -3.51 9.11 -16.01
N CYS A 113 -2.91 9.68 -14.98
CA CYS A 113 -3.65 10.31 -13.87
C CYS A 113 -4.15 11.71 -14.19
N ASN A 114 -3.86 12.23 -15.33
CA ASN A 114 -4.28 13.57 -15.71
C ASN A 114 -5.31 13.52 -16.80
#